data_f3cf1531ece4f95254d16a13db7c0588
#
_entry.id   f3cf1531ece4f95254d16a13db7c0588
#
_cell.length_a   1.000
_cell.length_b   1.000
_cell.length_c   1.000
_cell.angle_alpha   90.00
_cell.angle_beta   90.00
_cell.angle_gamma   90.00
#
_symmetry.space_group_name_H-M   'P 1'
#
loop_
_entity.id
_entity.type
_entity.pdbx_description
1 polymer ?
#
loop_
_entity_poly.entity_id
_entity_poly.type
_entity_poly.pdbx_seq_one_letter_code
_entity_poly.pdbx_strand_id
1 'polypeptide(L)'
;GANTEVLGHIGRKVSVDDEEVSFQIDSSYDEASGGVKVSVAWDGPSDRIFEDCFDFGSKQWYGGPEQKEQHWPIQKSNLEKYSIISKEDDNAAVSERYWVNSAGQYFYIQPEAPLFIDYHNALDNHICFIAEVAAPYSSRRTHNVLKYDIWFFENAKVAHQHAVDTYLGKPSGVPDYRMIQYPIWSTWARYSREIDRNSLLAYANEIKDSGFPNSQFDIDDLWEICYGSLTVDERKLPDFKGLIQEMKSLGFRVTMWIHPFINKDCDPWYSEALEKGYLVLNEEGSPDSSWWNNNGSVPAYVDFINPEAAQWFTDRVRTIQETYDIDSFKFDAGESSWSPQIPVQEGDIDLHPGHIVQAFVRTVSTFGPMIEVRSGMRTQDLPVFIRMVDKDTYWGFNNGLATLVTTLLAMNLNGYTLVLPDMIGGNGYNESPGKELFVRWLQANVFMPTLQYSFVPWDYDQEAIDICKHYTQLHADFADEITAAMEASVKNGTPVNPPIWWLDPNDEVALAVWDGTVQ
;
A
#
# COMPACT_ATOMS: atom_id res chain seq x y z
N GLY A 1 -0.64 -44.42 3.39
CA GLY A 1 -2.03 -44.09 3.10
C GLY A 1 -2.59 -43.25 4.21
N ALA A 2 -3.25 -42.12 3.88
CA ALA A 2 -3.86 -41.24 4.85
C ALA A 2 -5.10 -41.92 5.49
N ASN A 3 -5.14 -42.01 6.80
CA ASN A 3 -6.37 -42.40 7.51
C ASN A 3 -7.26 -41.16 7.65
N THR A 4 -8.50 -41.26 7.20
CA THR A 4 -9.50 -40.20 7.34
C THR A 4 -10.48 -40.56 8.44
N GLU A 5 -10.53 -39.75 9.48
CA GLU A 5 -11.50 -39.88 10.55
C GLU A 5 -12.59 -38.79 10.40
N VAL A 6 -13.85 -39.16 10.42
CA VAL A 6 -14.96 -38.21 10.35
C VAL A 6 -15.26 -37.73 11.77
N LEU A 7 -15.03 -36.44 12.01
CA LEU A 7 -15.35 -35.75 13.25
C LEU A 7 -16.73 -35.11 13.15
N GLY A 8 -17.79 -35.88 13.43
CA GLY A 8 -19.17 -35.40 13.32
C GLY A 8 -19.64 -35.21 11.87
N HIS A 9 -20.67 -34.39 11.67
CA HIS A 9 -21.25 -34.17 10.34
C HIS A 9 -20.48 -33.17 9.46
N ILE A 10 -19.44 -32.51 9.98
CA ILE A 10 -18.89 -31.29 9.40
C ILE A 10 -17.35 -31.26 9.37
N GLY A 11 -16.64 -32.22 9.95
CA GLY A 11 -15.17 -32.19 10.02
C GLY A 11 -14.53 -33.51 9.65
N ARG A 12 -13.33 -33.42 9.05
CA ARG A 12 -12.47 -34.56 8.80
C ARG A 12 -11.08 -34.27 9.31
N LYS A 13 -10.52 -35.18 10.09
CA LYS A 13 -9.11 -35.22 10.41
C LYS A 13 -8.42 -36.21 9.47
N VAL A 14 -7.44 -35.75 8.75
CA VAL A 14 -6.58 -36.62 7.92
C VAL A 14 -5.27 -36.80 8.67
N SER A 15 -4.96 -38.04 9.03
CA SER A 15 -3.63 -38.39 9.55
C SER A 15 -2.70 -38.66 8.38
N VAL A 16 -1.60 -37.92 8.30
CA VAL A 16 -0.50 -38.20 7.39
C VAL A 16 0.47 -39.19 8.04
N ASP A 17 1.27 -39.92 7.27
CA ASP A 17 2.28 -40.85 7.80
C ASP A 17 3.51 -40.12 8.41
N ASP A 18 3.28 -39.00 9.06
CA ASP A 18 4.25 -38.21 9.81
C ASP A 18 3.57 -37.82 11.14
N GLU A 19 4.00 -38.45 12.23
CA GLU A 19 3.39 -38.24 13.55
C GLU A 19 3.55 -36.80 14.06
N GLU A 20 4.47 -36.01 13.48
CA GLU A 20 4.72 -34.62 13.83
C GLU A 20 3.86 -33.63 13.03
N VAL A 21 3.19 -34.07 11.96
CA VAL A 21 2.34 -33.24 11.11
C VAL A 21 0.88 -33.50 11.39
N SER A 22 0.10 -32.45 11.57
CA SER A 22 -1.36 -32.52 11.63
C SER A 22 -2.01 -31.79 10.46
N PHE A 23 -3.07 -32.39 9.94
CA PHE A 23 -3.97 -31.76 8.96
C PHE A 23 -5.40 -31.87 9.44
N GLN A 24 -6.11 -30.76 9.40
CA GLN A 24 -7.51 -30.69 9.78
C GLN A 24 -8.30 -29.92 8.73
N ILE A 25 -9.46 -30.42 8.39
CA ILE A 25 -10.44 -29.75 7.55
C ILE A 25 -11.81 -29.83 8.19
N ASP A 26 -12.45 -28.67 8.37
CA ASP A 26 -13.79 -28.56 8.96
C ASP A 26 -14.68 -27.74 8.03
N SER A 27 -15.98 -28.02 8.06
CA SER A 27 -16.94 -27.18 7.36
C SER A 27 -18.14 -26.82 8.23
N SER A 28 -18.67 -25.63 8.04
CA SER A 28 -19.82 -25.12 8.77
C SER A 28 -20.68 -24.23 7.88
N TYR A 29 -21.97 -24.20 8.17
CA TYR A 29 -22.92 -23.25 7.59
C TYR A 29 -23.16 -22.12 8.59
N ASP A 30 -23.03 -20.88 8.14
CA ASP A 30 -23.34 -19.71 8.94
C ASP A 30 -24.74 -19.19 8.59
N GLU A 31 -25.69 -19.42 9.51
CA GLU A 31 -27.08 -19.00 9.31
C GLU A 31 -27.23 -17.48 9.18
N ALA A 32 -26.35 -16.70 9.80
CA ALA A 32 -26.44 -15.24 9.80
C ALA A 32 -26.10 -14.64 8.42
N SER A 33 -25.09 -15.18 7.75
CA SER A 33 -24.64 -14.71 6.44
C SER A 33 -25.17 -15.53 5.26
N GLY A 34 -25.64 -16.76 5.53
CA GLY A 34 -26.00 -17.73 4.51
C GLY A 34 -24.78 -18.36 3.83
N GLY A 35 -23.59 -18.12 4.32
CA GLY A 35 -22.35 -18.63 3.77
C GLY A 35 -21.96 -20.01 4.29
N VAL A 36 -21.21 -20.75 3.48
CA VAL A 36 -20.56 -22.00 3.89
C VAL A 36 -19.08 -21.71 4.08
N LYS A 37 -18.53 -22.08 5.22
CA LYS A 37 -17.11 -21.98 5.53
C LYS A 37 -16.44 -23.35 5.49
N VAL A 38 -15.29 -23.44 4.85
CA VAL A 38 -14.36 -24.56 4.97
C VAL A 38 -13.06 -24.02 5.57
N SER A 39 -12.68 -24.54 6.73
CA SER A 39 -11.43 -24.20 7.41
C SER A 39 -10.42 -25.31 7.20
N VAL A 40 -9.20 -24.93 6.79
CA VAL A 40 -8.08 -25.85 6.56
C VAL A 40 -6.94 -25.46 7.49
N ALA A 41 -6.35 -26.43 8.15
CA ALA A 41 -5.23 -26.23 9.04
C ALA A 41 -4.16 -27.33 8.88
N TRP A 42 -2.99 -26.90 8.44
CA TRP A 42 -1.74 -27.67 8.52
C TRP A 42 -0.90 -27.12 9.68
N ASP A 43 -0.31 -28.01 10.44
CA ASP A 43 0.62 -27.67 11.52
C ASP A 43 1.68 -28.78 11.64
N GLY A 44 2.95 -28.39 11.82
CA GLY A 44 4.05 -29.32 11.94
C GLY A 44 5.40 -28.66 12.17
N PRO A 45 6.49 -29.42 12.14
CA PRO A 45 7.84 -28.91 12.31
C PRO A 45 8.21 -27.86 11.27
N SER A 46 9.12 -26.96 11.65
CA SER A 46 9.56 -25.85 10.77
C SER A 46 10.26 -26.29 9.49
N ASP A 47 10.74 -27.52 9.40
CA ASP A 47 11.38 -28.09 8.23
C ASP A 47 10.40 -28.78 7.25
N ARG A 48 9.11 -28.77 7.55
CA ARG A 48 8.06 -29.25 6.65
C ARG A 48 7.51 -28.10 5.80
N ILE A 49 7.17 -28.42 4.55
CA ILE A 49 6.52 -27.48 3.62
C ILE A 49 5.07 -27.94 3.43
N PHE A 50 4.14 -27.00 3.54
CA PHE A 50 2.73 -27.25 3.26
C PHE A 50 2.32 -26.51 2.00
N GLU A 51 1.64 -27.20 1.08
CA GLU A 51 1.18 -26.63 -0.18
C GLU A 51 -0.22 -27.13 -0.52
N ASP A 52 -1.13 -26.20 -0.76
CA ASP A 52 -2.47 -26.48 -1.26
C ASP A 52 -2.70 -25.66 -2.54
N CYS A 53 -3.13 -26.33 -3.60
CA CYS A 53 -3.38 -25.74 -4.91
C CYS A 53 -4.85 -25.81 -5.28
N PHE A 54 -5.34 -24.75 -5.94
CA PHE A 54 -6.72 -24.65 -6.41
C PHE A 54 -6.72 -24.25 -7.88
N ASP A 55 -7.52 -24.96 -8.69
CA ASP A 55 -7.68 -24.65 -10.10
C ASP A 55 -8.32 -23.27 -10.29
N PHE A 56 -7.70 -22.40 -11.08
CA PHE A 56 -8.32 -21.16 -11.49
C PHE A 56 -9.63 -21.43 -12.26
N GLY A 57 -9.68 -22.53 -13.03
CA GLY A 57 -10.82 -22.93 -13.82
C GLY A 57 -11.22 -21.87 -14.85
N SER A 58 -12.51 -21.73 -15.08
CA SER A 58 -13.09 -20.68 -15.92
C SER A 58 -13.49 -19.42 -15.13
N LYS A 59 -13.20 -19.38 -13.84
CA LYS A 59 -13.56 -18.27 -12.96
C LYS A 59 -12.64 -17.08 -13.18
N GLN A 60 -13.16 -15.88 -12.90
CA GLN A 60 -12.34 -14.68 -12.79
C GLN A 60 -11.91 -14.50 -11.33
N TRP A 61 -10.63 -14.22 -11.11
CA TRP A 61 -10.05 -14.11 -9.77
C TRP A 61 -9.50 -12.72 -9.52
N TYR A 62 -9.62 -12.27 -8.27
CA TYR A 62 -9.23 -10.94 -7.82
C TYR A 62 -8.57 -11.03 -6.45
N GLY A 63 -7.81 -10.00 -6.05
CA GLY A 63 -7.12 -9.94 -4.78
C GLY A 63 -5.61 -10.19 -4.90
N GLY A 64 -4.97 -10.56 -3.81
CA GLY A 64 -3.53 -10.74 -3.74
C GLY A 64 -2.74 -9.42 -3.68
N PRO A 65 -1.41 -9.47 -3.82
CA PRO A 65 -0.55 -8.31 -3.65
C PRO A 65 -0.73 -7.26 -4.75
N GLU A 66 -0.52 -5.99 -4.40
CA GLU A 66 -0.29 -4.93 -5.39
C GLU A 66 0.93 -5.28 -6.25
N GLN A 67 0.90 -4.91 -7.53
CA GLN A 67 1.94 -5.26 -8.52
C GLN A 67 2.23 -4.10 -9.47
N LYS A 68 3.46 -4.00 -9.98
CA LYS A 68 3.79 -3.12 -11.10
C LYS A 68 3.00 -3.47 -12.35
N GLU A 69 3.05 -4.74 -12.73
CA GLU A 69 2.24 -5.29 -13.82
C GLU A 69 0.91 -5.81 -13.26
N GLN A 70 0.08 -4.89 -12.80
CA GLN A 70 -1.18 -5.21 -12.17
C GLN A 70 -2.20 -5.72 -13.17
N HIS A 71 -2.25 -7.02 -13.38
CA HIS A 71 -3.28 -7.65 -14.19
C HIS A 71 -4.62 -7.71 -13.44
N TRP A 72 -5.68 -7.64 -14.22
CA TRP A 72 -7.05 -7.77 -13.76
C TRP A 72 -7.89 -8.47 -14.84
N PRO A 73 -8.55 -9.59 -14.57
CA PRO A 73 -8.42 -10.43 -13.36
C PRO A 73 -7.02 -11.02 -13.15
N ILE A 74 -6.72 -11.44 -11.92
CA ILE A 74 -5.34 -11.82 -11.51
C ILE A 74 -4.83 -13.16 -12.06
N GLN A 75 -5.71 -14.05 -12.54
CA GLN A 75 -5.28 -15.29 -13.19
C GLN A 75 -4.50 -15.05 -14.48
N LYS A 76 -4.41 -13.81 -14.95
CA LYS A 76 -3.54 -13.39 -16.06
C LYS A 76 -2.11 -13.09 -15.63
N SER A 77 -1.85 -13.00 -14.33
CA SER A 77 -0.53 -12.81 -13.75
C SER A 77 0.22 -14.13 -13.65
N ASN A 78 1.55 -14.04 -13.59
CA ASN A 78 2.41 -15.16 -13.26
C ASN A 78 3.26 -14.79 -12.04
N LEU A 79 3.18 -15.55 -10.97
CA LEU A 79 3.98 -15.38 -9.76
C LEU A 79 4.59 -16.72 -9.37
N GLU A 80 5.91 -16.80 -9.34
CA GLU A 80 6.64 -18.00 -8.96
C GLU A 80 7.07 -17.93 -7.50
N LYS A 81 6.49 -18.77 -6.65
CA LYS A 81 6.80 -18.87 -5.20
C LYS A 81 7.08 -17.52 -4.55
N TYR A 82 6.10 -16.63 -4.65
CA TYR A 82 6.19 -15.22 -4.31
C TYR A 82 5.82 -14.99 -2.85
N SER A 83 6.76 -14.46 -2.04
CA SER A 83 6.52 -14.20 -0.62
C SER A 83 5.47 -13.10 -0.42
N ILE A 84 4.49 -13.36 0.44
CA ILE A 84 3.43 -12.40 0.76
C ILE A 84 3.84 -11.58 1.99
N ILE A 85 4.69 -10.62 1.75
CA ILE A 85 5.09 -9.57 2.69
C ILE A 85 5.00 -8.21 1.99
N SER A 86 4.92 -7.14 2.76
CA SER A 86 5.02 -5.78 2.21
C SER A 86 6.44 -5.53 1.69
N LYS A 87 6.56 -5.25 0.38
CA LYS A 87 7.84 -5.01 -0.29
C LYS A 87 7.70 -3.95 -1.39
N GLU A 88 8.76 -3.17 -1.59
CA GLU A 88 8.82 -2.17 -2.65
C GLU A 88 8.98 -2.82 -4.02
N ASP A 89 9.72 -3.93 -4.10
CA ASP A 89 9.83 -4.71 -5.32
C ASP A 89 8.44 -5.06 -5.88
N ASP A 90 8.26 -4.89 -7.17
CA ASP A 90 6.99 -5.06 -7.88
C ASP A 90 5.84 -4.18 -7.37
N ASN A 91 6.12 -3.14 -6.60
CA ASN A 91 5.13 -2.29 -5.93
C ASN A 91 4.24 -3.05 -4.93
N ALA A 92 4.68 -4.17 -4.40
CA ALA A 92 3.91 -5.01 -3.49
C ALA A 92 3.90 -4.49 -2.04
N ALA A 93 3.80 -3.18 -1.86
CA ALA A 93 3.76 -2.54 -0.55
C ALA A 93 2.45 -2.81 0.20
N VAL A 94 1.37 -3.07 -0.53
CA VAL A 94 0.12 -3.61 -0.01
C VAL A 94 0.02 -5.08 -0.42
N SER A 95 0.10 -5.98 0.55
CA SER A 95 0.16 -7.42 0.31
C SER A 95 -0.73 -8.15 1.29
N GLU A 96 -2.03 -8.12 1.01
CA GLU A 96 -3.02 -8.82 1.83
C GLU A 96 -3.17 -10.29 1.39
N ARG A 97 -3.63 -11.12 2.32
CA ARG A 97 -3.76 -12.58 2.19
C ARG A 97 -5.19 -12.97 1.86
N TYR A 98 -5.73 -12.33 0.84
CA TYR A 98 -7.13 -12.41 0.45
C TYR A 98 -7.29 -12.55 -1.06
N TRP A 99 -8.12 -13.50 -1.48
CA TRP A 99 -8.49 -13.74 -2.88
C TRP A 99 -9.97 -14.05 -2.97
N VAL A 100 -10.63 -13.51 -3.98
CA VAL A 100 -12.05 -13.74 -4.26
C VAL A 100 -12.24 -14.06 -5.74
N ASN A 101 -13.23 -14.88 -6.08
CA ASN A 101 -13.51 -15.22 -7.47
C ASN A 101 -14.97 -15.02 -7.85
N SER A 102 -15.24 -15.03 -9.15
CA SER A 102 -16.56 -14.79 -9.75
C SER A 102 -17.64 -15.81 -9.35
N ALA A 103 -17.25 -16.97 -8.85
CA ALA A 103 -18.19 -17.98 -8.33
C ALA A 103 -18.63 -17.71 -6.88
N GLY A 104 -18.19 -16.60 -6.27
CA GLY A 104 -18.55 -16.26 -4.89
C GLY A 104 -17.74 -16.99 -3.83
N GLN A 105 -16.57 -17.51 -4.20
CA GLN A 105 -15.63 -18.09 -3.26
C GLN A 105 -14.60 -17.03 -2.86
N TYR A 106 -14.23 -16.97 -1.57
CA TYR A 106 -13.05 -16.22 -1.16
C TYR A 106 -12.19 -17.02 -0.19
N PHE A 107 -10.90 -16.70 -0.20
CA PHE A 107 -9.85 -17.31 0.58
C PHE A 107 -9.24 -16.24 1.47
N TYR A 108 -9.09 -16.54 2.75
CA TYR A 108 -8.32 -15.73 3.68
C TYR A 108 -7.33 -16.60 4.41
N ILE A 109 -6.04 -16.30 4.25
CA ILE A 109 -4.95 -17.05 4.89
C ILE A 109 -4.56 -16.32 6.17
N GLN A 110 -4.48 -17.06 7.27
CA GLN A 110 -4.12 -16.53 8.57
C GLN A 110 -2.72 -15.91 8.56
N PRO A 111 -2.49 -14.83 9.32
CA PRO A 111 -1.25 -14.05 9.25
C PRO A 111 0.00 -14.80 9.74
N GLU A 112 -0.16 -15.85 10.53
CA GLU A 112 0.94 -16.65 11.09
C GLU A 112 1.66 -17.51 10.05
N ALA A 113 1.03 -17.82 8.92
CA ALA A 113 1.64 -18.63 7.88
C ALA A 113 2.87 -17.91 7.26
N PRO A 114 4.03 -18.57 7.13
CA PRO A 114 5.14 -18.08 6.33
C PRO A 114 4.82 -18.27 4.85
N LEU A 115 3.93 -17.42 4.33
CA LEU A 115 3.20 -17.62 3.09
C LEU A 115 3.98 -17.18 1.86
N PHE A 116 4.02 -18.09 0.88
CA PHE A 116 4.32 -17.82 -0.51
C PHE A 116 3.10 -18.15 -1.37
N ILE A 117 2.93 -17.43 -2.45
CA ILE A 117 1.88 -17.66 -3.43
C ILE A 117 2.50 -18.05 -4.76
N ASP A 118 1.86 -18.94 -5.49
CA ASP A 118 2.29 -19.31 -6.84
C ASP A 118 1.09 -19.28 -7.79
N TYR A 119 1.25 -18.64 -8.95
CA TYR A 119 0.29 -18.63 -10.03
C TYR A 119 0.91 -19.30 -11.25
N HIS A 120 0.40 -20.48 -11.63
CA HIS A 120 0.73 -21.25 -12.85
C HIS A 120 2.06 -22.01 -12.88
N ASN A 121 2.97 -21.86 -11.91
CA ASN A 121 4.29 -22.47 -11.97
C ASN A 121 4.38 -23.79 -11.20
N ALA A 122 3.93 -23.82 -9.93
CA ALA A 122 3.91 -25.05 -9.14
C ALA A 122 2.95 -26.08 -9.74
N LEU A 123 1.81 -25.62 -10.23
CA LEU A 123 0.83 -26.43 -10.98
C LEU A 123 0.15 -25.53 -12.03
N ASP A 124 0.12 -25.99 -13.29
CA ASP A 124 -0.45 -25.24 -14.41
C ASP A 124 -1.92 -24.88 -14.16
N ASN A 125 -2.30 -23.64 -14.47
CA ASN A 125 -3.64 -23.06 -14.26
C ASN A 125 -4.14 -23.12 -12.81
N HIS A 126 -3.23 -23.10 -11.82
CA HIS A 126 -3.59 -23.12 -10.40
C HIS A 126 -3.02 -21.93 -9.63
N ILE A 127 -3.72 -21.58 -8.57
CA ILE A 127 -3.21 -20.79 -7.46
C ILE A 127 -2.80 -21.74 -6.35
N CYS A 128 -1.56 -21.62 -5.88
CA CYS A 128 -1.03 -22.46 -4.80
C CYS A 128 -0.65 -21.60 -3.61
N PHE A 129 -1.10 -22.00 -2.41
CA PHE A 129 -0.69 -21.44 -1.14
C PHE A 129 0.39 -22.33 -0.53
N ILE A 130 1.57 -21.77 -0.31
CA ILE A 130 2.75 -22.48 0.15
C ILE A 130 3.21 -21.88 1.45
N ALA A 131 3.26 -22.66 2.53
CA ALA A 131 3.86 -22.27 3.79
C ALA A 131 5.22 -22.94 3.94
N GLU A 132 6.28 -22.13 4.03
CA GLU A 132 7.65 -22.60 4.20
C GLU A 132 8.43 -21.63 5.10
N VAL A 133 9.12 -22.18 6.10
CA VAL A 133 10.02 -21.40 6.94
C VAL A 133 11.34 -21.18 6.19
N ALA A 134 11.33 -20.19 5.32
CA ALA A 134 12.45 -19.75 4.50
C ALA A 134 12.43 -18.22 4.40
N ALA A 135 13.55 -17.60 4.03
CA ALA A 135 13.60 -16.16 3.85
C ALA A 135 12.48 -15.68 2.90
N PRO A 136 11.79 -14.59 3.22
CA PRO A 136 12.08 -13.56 4.22
C PRO A 136 11.60 -13.84 5.66
N TYR A 137 11.06 -15.03 5.92
CA TYR A 137 10.60 -15.45 7.24
C TYR A 137 11.76 -15.97 8.07
N SER A 138 11.73 -15.71 9.40
CA SER A 138 12.81 -16.08 10.29
C SER A 138 12.98 -17.58 10.44
N SER A 139 14.23 -18.06 10.37
CA SER A 139 14.62 -19.44 10.69
C SER A 139 14.43 -19.80 12.18
N ARG A 140 14.16 -18.82 13.02
CA ARG A 140 13.87 -19.01 14.45
C ARG A 140 12.45 -19.48 14.72
N ARG A 141 11.59 -19.54 13.72
CA ARG A 141 10.26 -20.15 13.86
C ARG A 141 10.41 -21.62 14.25
N THR A 142 9.69 -22.05 15.28
CA THR A 142 9.80 -23.42 15.82
C THR A 142 8.88 -24.41 15.14
N HIS A 143 7.90 -23.93 14.41
CA HIS A 143 6.93 -24.72 13.67
C HIS A 143 6.51 -24.01 12.37
N ASN A 144 5.85 -24.75 11.50
CA ASN A 144 5.22 -24.21 10.30
C ASN A 144 3.72 -24.45 10.34
N VAL A 145 2.96 -23.46 9.92
CA VAL A 145 1.49 -23.52 9.85
C VAL A 145 1.00 -23.00 8.50
N LEU A 146 -0.05 -23.65 7.97
CA LEU A 146 -0.86 -23.10 6.88
C LEU A 146 -2.32 -23.24 7.28
N LYS A 147 -2.89 -22.15 7.77
CA LYS A 147 -4.28 -22.08 8.21
C LYS A 147 -5.02 -21.05 7.38
N TYR A 148 -6.13 -21.44 6.79
CA TYR A 148 -6.96 -20.57 5.99
C TYR A 148 -8.42 -20.99 5.99
N ASP A 149 -9.28 -20.01 5.70
CA ASP A 149 -10.71 -20.21 5.51
C ASP A 149 -11.09 -19.98 4.06
N ILE A 150 -11.95 -20.85 3.55
CA ILE A 150 -12.62 -20.69 2.26
C ILE A 150 -14.09 -20.47 2.55
N TRP A 151 -14.65 -19.39 2.04
CA TRP A 151 -16.07 -19.10 2.15
C TRP A 151 -16.75 -19.15 0.78
N PHE A 152 -18.00 -19.58 0.80
CA PHE A 152 -18.81 -19.78 -0.41
C PHE A 152 -20.09 -18.98 -0.28
N PHE A 153 -20.31 -18.09 -1.25
CA PHE A 153 -21.50 -17.26 -1.39
C PHE A 153 -22.03 -17.34 -2.81
N GLU A 154 -23.16 -16.70 -3.10
CA GLU A 154 -23.81 -16.72 -4.41
C GLU A 154 -23.04 -16.00 -5.53
N ASN A 155 -22.24 -14.98 -5.18
CA ASN A 155 -21.44 -14.19 -6.13
C ASN A 155 -20.28 -13.46 -5.42
N ALA A 156 -19.39 -12.88 -6.21
CA ALA A 156 -18.21 -12.17 -5.72
C ALA A 156 -18.54 -10.95 -4.84
N LYS A 157 -19.63 -10.24 -5.13
CA LYS A 157 -20.02 -9.05 -4.35
C LYS A 157 -20.42 -9.41 -2.91
N VAL A 158 -21.28 -10.40 -2.75
CA VAL A 158 -21.70 -10.89 -1.43
C VAL A 158 -20.51 -11.47 -0.68
N ALA A 159 -19.67 -12.25 -1.36
CA ALA A 159 -18.46 -12.81 -0.81
C ALA A 159 -17.51 -11.72 -0.29
N HIS A 160 -17.26 -10.69 -1.08
CA HIS A 160 -16.38 -9.59 -0.69
C HIS A 160 -16.95 -8.78 0.49
N GLN A 161 -18.23 -8.47 0.50
CA GLN A 161 -18.87 -7.78 1.63
C GLN A 161 -18.70 -8.56 2.93
N HIS A 162 -18.88 -9.87 2.89
CA HIS A 162 -18.65 -10.74 4.06
C HIS A 162 -17.17 -10.76 4.47
N ALA A 163 -16.24 -10.79 3.51
CA ALA A 163 -14.81 -10.76 3.80
C ALA A 163 -14.37 -9.45 4.50
N VAL A 164 -14.93 -8.31 4.08
CA VAL A 164 -14.70 -7.01 4.74
C VAL A 164 -15.16 -7.05 6.19
N ASP A 165 -16.37 -7.52 6.45
CA ASP A 165 -16.95 -7.57 7.79
C ASP A 165 -16.24 -8.57 8.71
N THR A 166 -15.67 -9.64 8.15
CA THR A 166 -15.09 -10.75 8.92
C THR A 166 -13.59 -10.63 9.12
N TYR A 167 -12.83 -10.22 8.09
CA TYR A 167 -11.37 -10.29 8.09
C TYR A 167 -10.66 -8.98 7.73
N LEU A 168 -11.09 -8.28 6.67
CA LEU A 168 -10.33 -7.16 6.13
C LEU A 168 -10.48 -5.89 6.95
N GLY A 169 -11.70 -5.62 7.43
CA GLY A 169 -12.02 -4.34 8.04
C GLY A 169 -12.30 -3.24 7.02
N LYS A 170 -12.60 -2.06 7.54
CA LYS A 170 -13.00 -0.88 6.76
C LYS A 170 -12.49 0.38 7.43
N PRO A 171 -12.35 1.50 6.69
CA PRO A 171 -11.89 2.76 7.27
C PRO A 171 -12.79 3.23 8.42
N SER A 172 -12.19 3.80 9.45
CA SER A 172 -12.90 4.37 10.60
C SER A 172 -13.36 5.82 10.38
N GLY A 173 -12.95 6.43 9.28
CA GLY A 173 -13.30 7.80 8.92
C GLY A 173 -12.86 8.16 7.51
N VAL A 174 -13.25 9.34 7.07
CA VAL A 174 -12.88 9.91 5.77
C VAL A 174 -11.63 10.77 5.95
N PRO A 175 -10.67 10.76 5.00
CA PRO A 175 -9.51 11.65 5.03
C PRO A 175 -9.89 13.13 4.88
N ASP A 176 -8.88 13.99 4.88
CA ASP A 176 -9.04 15.44 4.73
C ASP A 176 -9.82 15.81 3.45
N TYR A 177 -10.95 16.53 3.59
CA TYR A 177 -11.82 16.88 2.49
C TYR A 177 -11.14 17.74 1.41
N ARG A 178 -10.25 18.65 1.81
CA ARG A 178 -9.54 19.49 0.84
C ARG A 178 -8.59 18.67 -0.04
N MET A 179 -8.02 17.58 0.47
CA MET A 179 -7.24 16.62 -0.33
C MET A 179 -8.13 15.86 -1.33
N ILE A 180 -9.39 15.61 -0.99
CA ILE A 180 -10.35 15.01 -1.93
C ILE A 180 -10.70 16.02 -3.03
N GLN A 181 -10.96 17.28 -2.68
CA GLN A 181 -11.48 18.29 -3.58
C GLN A 181 -10.44 18.85 -4.53
N TYR A 182 -9.24 19.20 -4.04
CA TYR A 182 -8.23 19.92 -4.78
C TYR A 182 -6.91 19.18 -4.88
N PRO A 183 -6.11 19.45 -5.94
CA PRO A 183 -4.86 18.73 -6.14
C PRO A 183 -3.82 18.97 -5.06
N ILE A 184 -3.05 17.91 -4.78
CA ILE A 184 -1.75 18.00 -4.14
C ILE A 184 -0.73 18.43 -5.21
N TRP A 185 0.17 19.34 -4.87
CA TRP A 185 1.28 19.76 -5.74
C TRP A 185 2.60 19.32 -5.11
N SER A 186 3.23 18.31 -5.70
CA SER A 186 4.48 17.74 -5.20
C SER A 186 5.69 18.24 -5.99
N THR A 187 6.82 18.39 -5.31
CA THR A 187 8.08 18.75 -5.96
C THR A 187 8.77 17.57 -6.64
N TRP A 188 8.40 16.32 -6.32
CA TRP A 188 9.22 15.15 -6.59
C TRP A 188 9.56 14.92 -8.07
N ALA A 189 8.57 14.66 -8.92
CA ALA A 189 8.84 14.32 -10.32
C ALA A 189 9.44 15.47 -11.12
N ARG A 190 9.05 16.72 -10.78
CA ARG A 190 9.52 17.91 -11.48
C ARG A 190 10.95 18.31 -11.12
N TYR A 191 11.31 18.20 -9.84
CA TYR A 191 12.58 18.71 -9.31
C TYR A 191 13.52 17.61 -8.81
N SER A 192 13.02 16.40 -8.57
CA SER A 192 13.79 15.36 -7.87
C SER A 192 14.37 15.93 -6.56
N ARG A 193 15.61 15.65 -6.24
CA ARG A 193 16.29 16.16 -5.03
C ARG A 193 16.85 17.58 -5.17
N GLU A 194 16.67 18.21 -6.33
CA GLU A 194 17.24 19.54 -6.67
C GLU A 194 16.32 20.70 -6.24
N ILE A 195 15.76 20.61 -5.03
CA ILE A 195 14.95 21.68 -4.44
C ILE A 195 15.81 22.66 -3.64
N ASP A 196 15.44 23.93 -3.73
CA ASP A 196 15.95 25.02 -2.91
C ASP A 196 14.84 26.05 -2.64
N ARG A 197 15.14 27.08 -1.84
CA ARG A 197 14.16 28.13 -1.52
C ARG A 197 13.58 28.79 -2.77
N ASN A 198 14.42 29.05 -3.79
CA ASN A 198 13.98 29.75 -4.99
C ASN A 198 13.07 28.87 -5.85
N SER A 199 13.41 27.60 -6.04
CA SER A 199 12.59 26.66 -6.80
C SER A 199 11.23 26.40 -6.13
N LEU A 200 11.17 26.28 -4.81
CA LEU A 200 9.91 26.12 -4.08
C LEU A 200 8.99 27.33 -4.24
N LEU A 201 9.51 28.54 -4.06
CA LEU A 201 8.74 29.78 -4.25
C LEU A 201 8.30 29.98 -5.68
N ALA A 202 9.18 29.71 -6.66
CA ALA A 202 8.85 29.78 -8.07
C ALA A 202 7.69 28.85 -8.39
N TYR A 203 7.77 27.60 -7.94
CA TYR A 203 6.72 26.61 -8.17
C TYR A 203 5.39 27.03 -7.53
N ALA A 204 5.40 27.47 -6.28
CA ALA A 204 4.19 27.94 -5.60
C ALA A 204 3.54 29.14 -6.37
N ASN A 205 4.34 30.10 -6.82
CA ASN A 205 3.85 31.22 -7.61
C ASN A 205 3.31 30.79 -8.98
N GLU A 206 3.98 29.88 -9.67
CA GLU A 206 3.51 29.32 -10.95
C GLU A 206 2.14 28.67 -10.82
N ILE A 207 1.91 27.89 -9.77
CA ILE A 207 0.61 27.25 -9.50
C ILE A 207 -0.46 28.31 -9.32
N LYS A 208 -0.20 29.32 -8.49
CA LYS A 208 -1.13 30.41 -8.23
C LYS A 208 -1.41 31.25 -9.47
N ASP A 209 -0.37 31.67 -10.17
CA ASP A 209 -0.48 32.52 -11.38
C ASP A 209 -1.18 31.79 -12.53
N SER A 210 -1.03 30.47 -12.61
CA SER A 210 -1.75 29.64 -13.56
C SER A 210 -3.23 29.42 -13.18
N GLY A 211 -3.65 29.84 -12.00
CA GLY A 211 -5.04 29.82 -11.56
C GLY A 211 -5.56 28.43 -11.18
N PHE A 212 -4.69 27.53 -10.74
CA PHE A 212 -5.09 26.23 -10.23
C PHE A 212 -5.37 26.27 -8.73
N PRO A 213 -6.37 25.50 -8.25
CA PRO A 213 -6.57 25.27 -6.82
C PRO A 213 -5.52 24.32 -6.26
N ASN A 214 -5.44 24.25 -4.93
CA ASN A 214 -4.57 23.31 -4.24
C ASN A 214 -5.20 22.77 -2.96
N SER A 215 -4.88 21.54 -2.59
CA SER A 215 -5.07 21.04 -1.23
C SER A 215 -3.85 21.38 -0.38
N GLN A 216 -2.67 21.12 -0.91
CA GLN A 216 -1.39 21.42 -0.26
C GLN A 216 -0.23 21.43 -1.27
N PHE A 217 0.87 22.02 -0.83
CA PHE A 217 2.18 21.95 -1.46
C PHE A 217 3.02 20.93 -0.69
N ASP A 218 3.50 19.89 -1.36
CA ASP A 218 4.31 18.83 -0.79
C ASP A 218 5.80 19.10 -1.10
N ILE A 219 6.58 19.37 -0.06
CA ILE A 219 8.03 19.48 -0.12
C ILE A 219 8.61 18.08 0.04
N ASP A 220 9.00 17.50 -1.09
CA ASP A 220 9.50 16.13 -1.17
C ASP A 220 11.02 16.06 -0.89
N ASP A 221 11.68 14.97 -1.26
CA ASP A 221 13.11 14.72 -1.14
C ASP A 221 13.93 15.77 -1.94
N LEU A 222 14.99 16.41 -1.47
CA LEU A 222 15.71 16.27 -0.22
C LEU A 222 15.69 17.61 0.53
N TRP A 223 14.97 17.71 1.62
CA TRP A 223 14.91 18.93 2.44
C TRP A 223 15.80 18.84 3.71
N GLU A 224 16.17 17.62 4.15
CA GLU A 224 16.94 17.39 5.38
C GLU A 224 18.47 17.41 5.14
N ILE A 225 19.22 17.68 6.19
CA ILE A 225 20.70 17.79 6.14
C ILE A 225 21.34 16.48 5.68
N CYS A 226 20.87 15.38 6.24
CA CYS A 226 21.18 14.01 5.89
C CYS A 226 19.98 13.13 6.19
N TYR A 227 19.87 11.99 5.53
CA TYR A 227 18.69 11.14 5.66
C TYR A 227 18.55 10.55 7.06
N GLY A 228 17.50 10.95 7.73
CA GLY A 228 17.17 10.57 9.10
C GLY A 228 17.48 11.64 10.15
N SER A 229 18.03 12.79 9.75
CA SER A 229 18.26 13.91 10.66
C SER A 229 16.97 14.57 11.14
N LEU A 230 15.93 14.56 10.33
CA LEU A 230 14.71 15.34 10.55
C LEU A 230 15.02 16.80 10.88
N THR A 231 16.05 17.34 10.21
CA THR A 231 16.55 18.71 10.38
C THR A 231 16.66 19.36 9.01
N VAL A 232 16.05 20.53 8.85
CA VAL A 232 16.06 21.28 7.59
C VAL A 232 17.48 21.69 7.20
N ASP A 233 17.84 21.48 5.93
CA ASP A 233 19.09 21.96 5.37
C ASP A 233 18.98 23.45 5.02
N GLU A 234 19.38 24.31 5.94
CA GLU A 234 19.32 25.77 5.77
C GLU A 234 20.29 26.32 4.70
N ARG A 235 21.21 25.50 4.21
CA ARG A 235 22.06 25.89 3.06
C ARG A 235 21.27 25.94 1.77
N LYS A 236 20.29 25.04 1.62
CA LYS A 236 19.35 24.96 0.49
C LYS A 236 18.08 25.78 0.76
N LEU A 237 17.61 25.76 1.98
CA LEU A 237 16.34 26.30 2.44
C LEU A 237 16.55 27.35 3.56
N PRO A 238 17.30 28.45 3.28
CA PRO A 238 17.54 29.48 4.28
C PRO A 238 16.22 30.15 4.71
N ASP A 239 16.11 30.51 5.98
CA ASP A 239 14.89 31.07 6.59
C ASP A 239 13.65 30.22 6.26
N PHE A 240 13.72 28.93 6.57
CA PHE A 240 12.69 27.97 6.21
C PHE A 240 11.33 28.35 6.81
N LYS A 241 11.31 28.87 8.04
CA LYS A 241 10.07 29.33 8.66
C LYS A 241 9.43 30.49 7.87
N GLY A 242 10.24 31.44 7.43
CA GLY A 242 9.78 32.54 6.56
C GLY A 242 9.25 32.03 5.22
N LEU A 243 9.93 31.04 4.63
CA LEU A 243 9.46 30.38 3.41
C LEU A 243 8.08 29.76 3.57
N ILE A 244 7.86 28.99 4.65
CA ILE A 244 6.57 28.36 4.91
C ILE A 244 5.47 29.41 5.12
N GLN A 245 5.76 30.48 5.85
CA GLN A 245 4.81 31.58 6.04
C GLN A 245 4.44 32.27 4.70
N GLU A 246 5.41 32.45 3.83
CA GLU A 246 5.20 33.01 2.50
C GLU A 246 4.31 32.09 1.64
N MET A 247 4.58 30.78 1.64
CA MET A 247 3.75 29.79 0.94
C MET A 247 2.31 29.77 1.49
N LYS A 248 2.14 29.86 2.80
CA LYS A 248 0.80 29.97 3.43
C LYS A 248 0.09 31.26 3.04
N SER A 249 0.81 32.37 2.92
CA SER A 249 0.25 33.64 2.45
C SER A 249 -0.25 33.57 1.00
N LEU A 250 0.31 32.66 0.19
CA LEU A 250 -0.15 32.36 -1.16
C LEU A 250 -1.37 31.42 -1.19
N GLY A 251 -1.81 30.90 -0.05
CA GLY A 251 -2.98 30.04 0.07
C GLY A 251 -2.67 28.53 0.13
N PHE A 252 -1.41 28.13 0.31
CA PHE A 252 -1.02 26.74 0.45
C PHE A 252 -1.04 26.27 1.90
N ARG A 253 -1.53 25.06 2.13
CA ARG A 253 -1.06 24.24 3.25
C ARG A 253 0.23 23.56 2.80
N VAL A 254 1.10 23.21 3.73
CA VAL A 254 2.41 22.64 3.42
C VAL A 254 2.57 21.28 4.09
N THR A 255 2.96 20.29 3.30
CA THR A 255 3.37 18.96 3.78
C THR A 255 4.83 18.73 3.46
N MET A 256 5.47 17.86 4.23
CA MET A 256 6.87 17.45 4.02
C MET A 256 6.96 15.93 3.91
N TRP A 257 7.86 15.49 3.07
CA TRP A 257 8.20 14.08 2.89
C TRP A 257 9.01 13.55 4.07
N ILE A 258 8.58 12.43 4.65
CA ILE A 258 9.21 11.76 5.79
C ILE A 258 9.36 10.27 5.46
N HIS A 259 10.42 9.65 5.96
CA HIS A 259 10.75 8.24 5.79
C HIS A 259 11.25 7.61 7.11
N PRO A 260 11.23 6.28 7.26
CA PRO A 260 11.61 5.60 8.50
C PRO A 260 13.11 5.29 8.65
N PHE A 261 13.98 5.80 7.76
CA PHE A 261 15.39 5.42 7.73
C PHE A 261 16.30 6.44 8.40
N ILE A 262 17.47 5.96 8.84
CA ILE A 262 18.59 6.80 9.27
C ILE A 262 19.85 6.25 8.60
N ASN A 263 20.52 7.04 7.76
CA ASN A 263 21.79 6.65 7.18
C ASN A 263 22.91 6.70 8.23
N LYS A 264 23.83 5.76 8.15
CA LYS A 264 24.93 5.57 9.13
C LYS A 264 25.87 6.77 9.26
N ASP A 265 25.99 7.57 8.22
CA ASP A 265 26.76 8.82 8.20
C ASP A 265 25.98 10.03 8.72
N CYS A 266 24.73 9.84 9.15
CA CYS A 266 23.85 10.90 9.65
C CYS A 266 23.93 11.03 11.18
N ASP A 267 25.08 11.46 11.68
CA ASP A 267 25.28 11.70 13.11
C ASP A 267 24.87 13.14 13.53
N PRO A 268 24.47 13.33 14.80
CA PRO A 268 24.46 12.35 15.90
C PRO A 268 23.25 11.41 15.97
N TRP A 269 22.30 11.56 15.05
CA TRP A 269 21.01 10.84 15.11
C TRP A 269 21.15 9.33 14.96
N TYR A 270 22.04 8.86 14.08
CA TYR A 270 22.30 7.44 13.92
C TYR A 270 22.91 6.82 15.19
N SER A 271 23.96 7.45 15.73
CA SER A 271 24.61 6.97 16.95
C SER A 271 23.66 7.00 18.16
N GLU A 272 22.81 8.02 18.28
CA GLU A 272 21.80 8.10 19.33
C GLU A 272 20.78 6.94 19.22
N ALA A 273 20.25 6.71 18.02
CA ALA A 273 19.28 5.64 17.80
C ALA A 273 19.89 4.26 18.06
N LEU A 274 21.14 4.04 17.66
CA LEU A 274 21.86 2.79 17.90
C LEU A 274 22.10 2.56 19.38
N GLU A 275 22.57 3.55 20.11
CA GLU A 275 22.86 3.47 21.55
C GLU A 275 21.58 3.19 22.36
N LYS A 276 20.48 3.79 21.98
CA LYS A 276 19.17 3.59 22.63
C LYS A 276 18.46 2.29 22.24
N GLY A 277 18.99 1.54 21.27
CA GLY A 277 18.34 0.33 20.77
C GLY A 277 17.06 0.60 19.98
N TYR A 278 16.99 1.70 19.23
CA TYR A 278 15.82 2.12 18.47
C TYR A 278 15.82 1.67 17.01
N LEU A 279 16.77 0.84 16.62
CA LEU A 279 16.91 0.33 15.27
C LEU A 279 16.51 -1.13 15.16
N VAL A 280 15.88 -1.50 14.05
CA VAL A 280 15.61 -2.92 13.72
C VAL A 280 16.96 -3.62 13.52
N LEU A 281 17.11 -4.81 14.12
CA LEU A 281 18.29 -5.65 13.96
C LEU A 281 17.94 -6.91 13.17
N ASN A 282 18.91 -7.49 12.49
CA ASN A 282 18.78 -8.82 11.90
C ASN A 282 19.15 -9.94 12.90
N GLU A 283 19.12 -11.20 12.45
CA GLU A 283 19.43 -12.37 13.29
C GLU A 283 20.90 -12.38 13.79
N GLU A 284 21.81 -11.68 13.12
CA GLU A 284 23.22 -11.50 13.52
C GLU A 284 23.43 -10.29 14.44
N GLY A 285 22.37 -9.52 14.73
CA GLY A 285 22.44 -8.33 15.57
C GLY A 285 22.91 -7.07 14.85
N SER A 286 22.92 -7.07 13.51
CA SER A 286 23.27 -5.90 12.70
C SER A 286 22.05 -5.02 12.41
N PRO A 287 22.16 -3.68 12.50
CA PRO A 287 21.13 -2.75 12.05
C PRO A 287 21.22 -2.42 10.55
N ASP A 288 22.22 -2.94 9.87
CA ASP A 288 22.50 -2.59 8.48
C ASP A 288 21.37 -3.06 7.55
N SER A 289 20.83 -2.12 6.78
CA SER A 289 19.71 -2.26 5.90
C SER A 289 20.04 -1.76 4.49
N SER A 290 19.03 -1.56 3.66
CA SER A 290 19.19 -0.96 2.33
C SER A 290 17.98 -0.08 1.98
N TRP A 291 18.17 0.89 1.12
CA TRP A 291 17.13 1.68 0.47
C TRP A 291 17.72 2.48 -0.70
N TRP A 292 16.86 3.17 -1.47
CA TRP A 292 17.28 3.89 -2.69
C TRP A 292 18.16 5.12 -2.44
N ASN A 293 18.10 5.76 -1.25
CA ASN A 293 18.87 6.96 -0.89
C ASN A 293 20.06 6.66 0.03
N ASN A 294 20.75 5.56 -0.19
CA ASN A 294 21.92 5.22 0.61
C ASN A 294 23.13 6.16 0.36
N ASN A 295 23.28 6.71 -0.85
CA ASN A 295 24.35 7.65 -1.25
C ASN A 295 25.77 7.18 -0.85
N GLY A 296 26.02 5.86 -0.86
CA GLY A 296 27.27 5.27 -0.41
C GLY A 296 27.35 5.04 1.10
N SER A 297 26.32 5.40 1.86
CA SER A 297 26.16 5.07 3.28
C SER A 297 25.25 3.84 3.45
N VAL A 298 25.29 3.22 4.61
CA VAL A 298 24.39 2.09 4.96
C VAL A 298 23.24 2.65 5.79
N PRO A 299 21.99 2.44 5.40
CA PRO A 299 20.84 2.88 6.20
C PRO A 299 20.56 1.91 7.35
N ALA A 300 19.85 2.42 8.35
CA ALA A 300 19.16 1.63 9.36
C ALA A 300 17.67 1.97 9.33
N TYR A 301 16.84 1.09 9.85
CA TYR A 301 15.40 1.22 9.92
C TYR A 301 14.97 1.42 11.37
N VAL A 302 14.17 2.45 11.65
CA VAL A 302 13.64 2.70 13.01
C VAL A 302 12.68 1.57 13.40
N ASP A 303 12.81 1.05 14.62
CA ASP A 303 11.98 -0.02 15.15
C ASP A 303 10.67 0.51 15.73
N PHE A 304 9.63 0.60 14.91
CA PHE A 304 8.31 1.08 15.33
C PHE A 304 7.54 0.09 16.21
N ILE A 305 7.99 -1.14 16.33
CA ILE A 305 7.43 -2.11 17.29
C ILE A 305 7.89 -1.76 18.72
N ASN A 306 9.09 -1.18 18.85
CA ASN A 306 9.57 -0.59 20.09
C ASN A 306 8.83 0.73 20.38
N PRO A 307 8.00 0.83 21.42
CA PRO A 307 7.20 2.04 21.67
C PRO A 307 8.07 3.28 22.01
N GLU A 308 9.24 3.09 22.59
CA GLU A 308 10.17 4.20 22.86
C GLU A 308 10.78 4.74 21.56
N ALA A 309 11.14 3.88 20.63
CA ALA A 309 11.63 4.27 19.31
C ALA A 309 10.53 4.97 18.49
N ALA A 310 9.31 4.46 18.50
CA ALA A 310 8.15 5.08 17.86
C ALA A 310 7.89 6.48 18.44
N GLN A 311 7.94 6.64 19.75
CA GLN A 311 7.77 7.94 20.42
C GLN A 311 8.90 8.90 20.07
N TRP A 312 10.14 8.45 20.10
CA TRP A 312 11.31 9.24 19.72
C TRP A 312 11.20 9.77 18.27
N PHE A 313 10.75 8.93 17.34
CA PHE A 313 10.51 9.33 15.96
C PHE A 313 9.39 10.36 15.85
N THR A 314 8.25 10.11 16.46
CA THR A 314 7.09 11.02 16.39
C THR A 314 7.37 12.36 17.05
N ASP A 315 8.09 12.40 18.17
CA ASP A 315 8.48 13.65 18.83
C ASP A 315 9.36 14.51 17.93
N ARG A 316 10.28 13.90 17.20
CA ARG A 316 11.16 14.61 16.25
C ARG A 316 10.36 15.16 15.06
N VAL A 317 9.41 14.41 14.54
CA VAL A 317 8.52 14.88 13.46
C VAL A 317 7.61 16.00 13.95
N ARG A 318 7.05 15.90 15.16
CA ARG A 318 6.25 16.99 15.77
C ARG A 318 7.06 18.25 16.00
N THR A 319 8.33 18.11 16.34
CA THR A 319 9.24 19.27 16.48
C THR A 319 9.34 20.05 15.17
N ILE A 320 9.44 19.37 14.02
CA ILE A 320 9.41 20.05 12.70
C ILE A 320 8.08 20.75 12.49
N GLN A 321 6.98 20.06 12.76
CA GLN A 321 5.62 20.58 12.58
C GLN A 321 5.41 21.87 13.38
N GLU A 322 5.79 21.87 14.65
CA GLU A 322 5.62 23.00 15.54
C GLU A 322 6.58 24.14 15.24
N THR A 323 7.85 23.83 14.94
CA THR A 323 8.88 24.84 14.68
C THR A 323 8.58 25.66 13.44
N TYR A 324 8.11 25.01 12.39
CA TYR A 324 7.92 25.62 11.07
C TYR A 324 6.47 25.83 10.67
N ASP A 325 5.52 25.45 11.54
CA ASP A 325 4.09 25.52 11.25
C ASP A 325 3.69 24.69 10.01
N ILE A 326 4.19 23.46 9.95
CA ILE A 326 3.87 22.50 8.89
C ILE A 326 2.49 21.89 9.14
N ASP A 327 1.67 21.79 8.10
CA ASP A 327 0.29 21.32 8.24
C ASP A 327 0.21 19.80 8.41
N SER A 328 0.97 19.04 7.63
CA SER A 328 1.02 17.57 7.73
C SER A 328 2.22 17.00 6.96
N PHE A 329 2.19 15.69 6.69
CA PHE A 329 3.32 14.95 6.15
C PHE A 329 2.89 13.90 5.12
N LYS A 330 3.82 13.63 4.18
CA LYS A 330 3.84 12.47 3.31
C LYS A 330 4.80 11.45 3.92
N PHE A 331 4.26 10.39 4.51
CA PHE A 331 5.06 9.31 5.10
C PHE A 331 5.31 8.22 4.05
N ASP A 332 6.52 8.19 3.53
CA ASP A 332 6.91 7.30 2.44
C ASP A 332 7.58 6.03 2.95
N ALA A 333 7.77 5.05 2.09
CA ALA A 333 8.31 3.73 2.42
C ALA A 333 7.46 2.97 3.47
N GLY A 334 8.10 2.27 4.39
CA GLY A 334 7.46 1.48 5.43
C GLY A 334 7.41 0.00 5.12
N GLU A 335 7.77 -0.42 3.91
CA GLU A 335 7.78 -1.82 3.48
C GLU A 335 8.79 -2.64 4.28
N SER A 336 8.41 -3.87 4.60
CA SER A 336 9.25 -4.83 5.34
C SER A 336 10.54 -5.20 4.59
N SER A 337 10.53 -5.10 3.26
CA SER A 337 11.70 -5.41 2.42
C SER A 337 12.91 -4.52 2.68
N TRP A 338 12.70 -3.31 3.21
CA TRP A 338 13.78 -2.37 3.53
C TRP A 338 14.42 -2.60 4.91
N SER A 339 13.86 -3.50 5.72
CA SER A 339 14.46 -3.84 7.01
C SER A 339 15.76 -4.66 6.84
N PRO A 340 16.63 -4.70 7.87
CA PRO A 340 17.72 -5.67 7.88
C PRO A 340 17.20 -7.09 7.66
N GLN A 341 17.86 -7.87 6.82
CA GLN A 341 17.42 -9.22 6.46
C GLN A 341 18.16 -10.27 7.29
N ILE A 342 17.51 -11.13 8.03
CA ILE A 342 16.08 -11.22 8.36
C ILE A 342 15.84 -10.49 9.68
N PRO A 343 14.78 -9.66 9.80
CA PRO A 343 14.61 -8.83 10.99
C PRO A 343 14.23 -9.64 12.22
N VAL A 344 14.74 -9.18 13.37
CA VAL A 344 14.39 -9.67 14.71
C VAL A 344 13.81 -8.52 15.51
N GLN A 345 12.59 -8.67 15.97
CA GLN A 345 11.85 -7.66 16.73
C GLN A 345 11.07 -8.32 17.84
N GLU A 346 10.58 -7.53 18.79
CA GLU A 346 9.66 -8.01 19.82
C GLU A 346 8.31 -8.45 19.25
N GLY A 347 7.61 -9.29 19.99
CA GLY A 347 6.30 -9.80 19.63
C GLY A 347 6.31 -11.22 19.08
N ASP A 348 5.21 -11.63 18.49
CA ASP A 348 5.04 -12.97 17.94
C ASP A 348 5.82 -13.12 16.64
N ILE A 349 6.83 -13.99 16.64
CA ILE A 349 7.69 -14.26 15.49
C ILE A 349 6.91 -14.75 14.27
N ASP A 350 5.76 -15.38 14.47
CA ASP A 350 4.92 -15.88 13.38
C ASP A 350 4.20 -14.75 12.62
N LEU A 351 4.19 -13.53 13.17
CA LEU A 351 3.66 -12.33 12.49
C LEU A 351 4.75 -11.51 11.77
N HIS A 352 6.03 -11.88 11.93
CA HIS A 352 7.13 -11.18 11.28
C HIS A 352 7.41 -11.75 9.87
N PRO A 353 7.86 -10.90 8.91
CA PRO A 353 8.16 -9.46 9.04
C PRO A 353 6.96 -8.52 8.79
N GLY A 354 5.74 -9.02 8.65
CA GLY A 354 4.55 -8.20 8.36
C GLY A 354 4.26 -7.10 9.40
N HIS A 355 4.58 -7.33 10.67
CA HIS A 355 4.40 -6.38 11.76
C HIS A 355 5.16 -5.05 11.57
N ILE A 356 6.27 -5.05 10.85
CA ILE A 356 7.07 -3.83 10.61
C ILE A 356 6.22 -2.74 9.95
N VAL A 357 5.56 -3.07 8.85
CA VAL A 357 4.74 -2.11 8.12
C VAL A 357 3.52 -1.68 8.93
N GLN A 358 2.88 -2.62 9.61
CA GLN A 358 1.71 -2.32 10.45
C GLN A 358 2.08 -1.33 11.58
N ALA A 359 3.19 -1.56 12.26
CA ALA A 359 3.66 -0.69 13.34
C ALA A 359 4.01 0.71 12.83
N PHE A 360 4.71 0.82 11.71
CA PHE A 360 5.03 2.10 11.08
C PHE A 360 3.77 2.88 10.71
N VAL A 361 2.87 2.28 9.95
CA VAL A 361 1.68 2.97 9.44
C VAL A 361 0.76 3.40 10.58
N ARG A 362 0.58 2.56 11.61
CA ARG A 362 -0.21 2.92 12.80
C ARG A 362 0.42 4.05 13.60
N THR A 363 1.74 4.08 13.71
CA THR A 363 2.45 5.17 14.38
C THR A 363 2.23 6.48 13.65
N VAL A 364 2.46 6.54 12.34
CA VAL A 364 2.35 7.80 11.58
C VAL A 364 0.90 8.25 11.37
N SER A 365 -0.07 7.34 11.46
CA SER A 365 -1.50 7.69 11.40
C SER A 365 -1.96 8.60 12.55
N THR A 366 -1.19 8.68 13.63
CA THR A 366 -1.44 9.59 14.75
C THR A 366 -1.30 11.07 14.37
N PHE A 367 -0.71 11.38 13.22
CA PHE A 367 -0.64 12.74 12.67
C PHE A 367 -1.94 13.22 12.01
N GLY A 368 -2.95 12.37 11.93
CA GLY A 368 -4.30 12.75 11.51
C GLY A 368 -4.62 12.46 10.04
N PRO A 369 -5.78 12.98 9.57
CA PRO A 369 -6.37 12.58 8.29
C PRO A 369 -5.74 13.25 7.06
N MET A 370 -4.80 14.17 7.24
CA MET A 370 -4.15 14.90 6.15
C MET A 370 -2.80 14.27 5.75
N ILE A 371 -2.48 13.09 6.23
CA ILE A 371 -1.28 12.35 5.82
C ILE A 371 -1.55 11.49 4.60
N GLU A 372 -0.47 11.05 3.96
CA GLU A 372 -0.48 9.89 3.07
C GLU A 372 0.58 8.87 3.51
N VAL A 373 0.28 7.60 3.29
CA VAL A 373 1.21 6.47 3.40
C VAL A 373 1.20 5.72 2.08
N ARG A 374 2.18 4.82 1.82
CA ARG A 374 2.17 4.00 0.61
C ARG A 374 2.20 2.49 0.88
N SER A 375 2.42 2.11 2.11
CA SER A 375 2.48 0.71 2.53
C SER A 375 1.34 0.38 3.49
N GLY A 376 0.96 -0.89 3.54
CA GLY A 376 -0.09 -1.35 4.44
C GLY A 376 -0.11 -2.86 4.58
N MET A 377 -0.45 -3.32 5.77
CA MET A 377 -0.76 -4.69 6.08
C MET A 377 -1.68 -4.70 7.29
N ARG A 378 -2.92 -5.19 7.11
CA ARG A 378 -3.95 -5.19 8.14
C ARG A 378 -4.15 -3.80 8.78
N THR A 379 -4.15 -2.77 7.94
CA THR A 379 -4.30 -1.35 8.31
C THR A 379 -5.45 -0.67 7.59
N GLN A 380 -6.42 -1.43 7.10
CA GLN A 380 -7.59 -0.93 6.36
C GLN A 380 -8.50 -0.02 7.18
N ASP A 381 -8.44 -0.13 8.51
CA ASP A 381 -9.23 0.66 9.46
C ASP A 381 -8.77 2.12 9.61
N LEU A 382 -7.58 2.46 9.12
CA LEU A 382 -7.03 3.80 9.28
C LEU A 382 -7.68 4.82 8.32
N PRO A 383 -8.11 5.99 8.83
CA PRO A 383 -8.79 7.01 8.05
C PRO A 383 -7.81 7.92 7.31
N VAL A 384 -6.90 7.35 6.55
CA VAL A 384 -5.82 8.06 5.85
C VAL A 384 -5.71 7.61 4.40
N PHE A 385 -5.20 8.48 3.53
CA PHE A 385 -4.88 8.10 2.17
C PHE A 385 -3.74 7.10 2.11
N ILE A 386 -3.93 6.04 1.33
CA ILE A 386 -2.88 5.12 0.93
C ILE A 386 -2.55 5.34 -0.55
N ARG A 387 -1.32 5.74 -0.83
CA ARG A 387 -0.85 5.99 -2.18
C ARG A 387 -0.40 4.71 -2.85
N MET A 388 -0.73 4.55 -4.13
CA MET A 388 -0.08 3.55 -4.97
C MET A 388 1.43 3.75 -4.93
N VAL A 389 2.21 2.67 -4.93
CA VAL A 389 3.67 2.77 -5.03
C VAL A 389 4.01 3.33 -6.42
N ASP A 390 5.10 4.06 -6.50
CA ASP A 390 5.54 4.87 -7.63
C ASP A 390 5.19 4.28 -9.00
N LYS A 391 4.34 4.99 -9.74
CA LYS A 391 4.01 4.67 -11.14
C LYS A 391 5.10 5.17 -12.07
N ASP A 392 5.41 4.38 -13.07
CA ASP A 392 6.35 4.75 -14.12
C ASP A 392 5.67 5.51 -15.27
N THR A 393 6.42 6.35 -15.95
CA THR A 393 5.92 7.18 -17.04
C THR A 393 5.84 6.38 -18.34
N TYR A 394 4.85 5.48 -18.42
CA TYR A 394 4.58 4.61 -19.57
C TYR A 394 3.08 4.55 -19.89
N TRP A 395 2.74 4.09 -21.08
CA TRP A 395 1.37 3.83 -21.50
C TRP A 395 0.84 2.46 -21.04
N GLY A 396 1.70 1.47 -20.97
CA GLY A 396 1.35 0.06 -20.90
C GLY A 396 1.28 -0.52 -19.50
N PHE A 397 1.26 -1.86 -19.45
CA PHE A 397 1.23 -2.65 -18.21
C PHE A 397 2.57 -2.70 -17.47
N ASN A 398 3.61 -2.10 -18.01
CA ASN A 398 4.90 -1.92 -17.34
C ASN A 398 4.85 -0.80 -16.28
N ASN A 399 3.93 -0.90 -15.36
CA ASN A 399 3.64 0.08 -14.30
C ASN A 399 3.19 1.47 -14.82
N GLY A 400 2.67 1.53 -16.03
CA GLY A 400 2.21 2.77 -16.65
C GLY A 400 0.71 3.00 -16.49
N LEU A 401 0.18 3.87 -17.36
CA LEU A 401 -1.23 4.29 -17.35
C LEU A 401 -2.22 3.13 -17.37
N ALA A 402 -1.93 2.06 -18.12
CA ALA A 402 -2.81 0.89 -18.18
C ALA A 402 -3.00 0.20 -16.82
N THR A 403 -2.06 0.35 -15.90
CA THR A 403 -2.13 -0.24 -14.55
C THR A 403 -2.73 0.69 -13.51
N LEU A 404 -3.04 1.94 -13.86
CA LEU A 404 -3.59 2.91 -12.91
C LEU A 404 -4.97 2.45 -12.40
N VAL A 405 -5.85 2.07 -13.32
CA VAL A 405 -7.19 1.58 -12.98
C VAL A 405 -7.14 0.21 -12.30
N THR A 406 -6.37 -0.72 -12.84
CA THR A 406 -6.29 -2.08 -12.28
C THR A 406 -5.70 -2.11 -10.88
N THR A 407 -4.71 -1.27 -10.59
CA THR A 407 -4.16 -1.12 -9.23
C THR A 407 -5.19 -0.52 -8.28
N LEU A 408 -5.94 0.50 -8.72
CA LEU A 408 -7.03 1.08 -7.92
C LEU A 408 -8.06 0.01 -7.53
N LEU A 409 -8.51 -0.79 -8.49
CA LEU A 409 -9.47 -1.88 -8.26
C LEU A 409 -8.91 -2.95 -7.30
N ALA A 410 -7.64 -3.34 -7.49
CA ALA A 410 -6.97 -4.32 -6.64
C ALA A 410 -6.87 -3.83 -5.19
N MET A 411 -6.46 -2.59 -4.96
CA MET A 411 -6.38 -2.01 -3.62
C MET A 411 -7.75 -1.92 -2.95
N ASN A 412 -8.78 -1.51 -3.69
CA ASN A 412 -10.15 -1.45 -3.17
C ASN A 412 -10.64 -2.82 -2.71
N LEU A 413 -10.41 -3.89 -3.48
CA LEU A 413 -10.81 -5.24 -3.08
C LEU A 413 -9.95 -5.84 -1.95
N ASN A 414 -8.76 -5.32 -1.72
CA ASN A 414 -7.99 -5.65 -0.51
C ASN A 414 -8.44 -4.86 0.74
N GLY A 415 -9.48 -4.05 0.62
CA GLY A 415 -10.05 -3.26 1.70
C GLY A 415 -9.40 -1.89 1.89
N TYR A 416 -8.43 -1.53 1.07
CA TYR A 416 -7.82 -0.20 1.03
C TYR A 416 -8.57 0.68 0.03
N THR A 417 -9.60 1.34 0.50
CA THR A 417 -10.55 2.09 -0.35
C THR A 417 -10.22 3.57 -0.47
N LEU A 418 -9.37 4.11 0.40
CA LEU A 418 -8.97 5.51 0.44
C LEU A 418 -7.66 5.70 -0.35
N VAL A 419 -7.71 5.49 -1.66
CA VAL A 419 -6.52 5.42 -2.51
C VAL A 419 -6.13 6.79 -3.06
N LEU A 420 -4.85 7.13 -2.94
CA LEU A 420 -4.19 8.21 -3.68
C LEU A 420 -3.46 7.59 -4.87
N PRO A 421 -3.89 7.89 -6.12
CA PRO A 421 -3.41 7.15 -7.29
C PRO A 421 -2.06 7.62 -7.84
N ASP A 422 -1.19 8.17 -6.99
CA ASP A 422 0.12 8.68 -7.33
C ASP A 422 0.10 9.90 -8.28
N MET A 423 1.24 10.27 -8.84
CA MET A 423 1.42 11.49 -9.63
C MET A 423 0.87 11.36 -11.05
N ILE A 424 0.15 12.37 -11.49
CA ILE A 424 -0.37 12.46 -12.86
C ILE A 424 0.79 12.46 -13.85
N GLY A 425 0.82 11.48 -14.75
CA GLY A 425 1.88 11.26 -15.72
C GLY A 425 3.02 10.36 -15.24
N GLY A 426 2.94 9.83 -14.02
CA GLY A 426 3.98 9.00 -13.40
C GLY A 426 5.13 9.82 -12.80
N ASN A 427 6.16 9.12 -12.34
CA ASN A 427 7.27 9.73 -11.60
C ASN A 427 8.43 10.23 -12.48
N GLY A 428 8.44 9.91 -13.78
CA GLY A 428 9.42 10.42 -14.71
C GLY A 428 10.84 9.84 -14.55
N TYR A 429 10.98 8.66 -13.97
CA TYR A 429 12.30 8.05 -13.73
C TYR A 429 13.07 7.72 -15.00
N ASN A 430 12.39 7.43 -16.08
CA ASN A 430 12.95 7.16 -17.39
C ASN A 430 12.93 8.41 -18.30
N GLU A 431 11.81 9.14 -18.32
CA GLU A 431 11.60 10.35 -19.11
C GLU A 431 10.39 11.13 -18.59
N SER A 432 10.32 12.42 -18.88
CA SER A 432 9.12 13.20 -18.61
C SER A 432 7.97 12.76 -19.54
N PRO A 433 6.71 12.76 -19.07
CA PRO A 433 5.60 12.38 -19.92
C PRO A 433 5.43 13.35 -21.09
N GLY A 434 5.17 12.82 -22.29
CA GLY A 434 4.68 13.63 -23.38
C GLY A 434 3.29 14.21 -23.05
N LYS A 435 2.94 15.31 -23.72
CA LYS A 435 1.66 16.02 -23.49
C LYS A 435 0.45 15.09 -23.52
N GLU A 436 0.38 14.18 -24.49
CA GLU A 436 -0.76 13.28 -24.62
C GLU A 436 -0.85 12.30 -23.45
N LEU A 437 0.25 11.67 -23.06
CA LEU A 437 0.28 10.77 -21.91
C LEU A 437 -0.14 11.49 -20.62
N PHE A 438 0.39 12.70 -20.40
CA PHE A 438 0.05 13.51 -19.24
C PHE A 438 -1.46 13.83 -19.18
N VAL A 439 -2.03 14.28 -20.29
CA VAL A 439 -3.47 14.60 -20.38
C VAL A 439 -4.34 13.36 -20.20
N ARG A 440 -4.01 12.24 -20.87
CA ARG A 440 -4.77 10.99 -20.73
C ARG A 440 -4.69 10.43 -19.31
N TRP A 441 -3.55 10.59 -18.65
CA TRP A 441 -3.39 10.21 -17.25
C TRP A 441 -4.33 10.98 -16.33
N LEU A 442 -4.40 12.29 -16.50
CA LEU A 442 -5.35 13.12 -15.75
C LEU A 442 -6.79 12.70 -16.02
N GLN A 443 -7.16 12.45 -17.28
CA GLN A 443 -8.50 12.01 -17.64
C GLN A 443 -8.89 10.69 -16.96
N ALA A 444 -7.97 9.72 -16.90
CA ALA A 444 -8.19 8.47 -16.18
C ALA A 444 -8.30 8.67 -14.66
N ASN A 445 -7.60 9.67 -14.12
CA ASN A 445 -7.56 9.97 -12.70
C ASN A 445 -8.76 10.79 -12.18
N VAL A 446 -9.51 11.43 -13.05
CA VAL A 446 -10.46 12.50 -12.69
C VAL A 446 -11.52 12.09 -11.66
N PHE A 447 -12.00 10.86 -11.68
CA PHE A 447 -12.98 10.32 -10.72
C PHE A 447 -12.36 9.39 -9.67
N MET A 448 -11.03 9.31 -9.60
CA MET A 448 -10.33 8.66 -8.50
C MET A 448 -10.33 9.58 -7.27
N PRO A 449 -10.05 9.06 -6.06
CA PRO A 449 -10.32 9.81 -4.83
C PRO A 449 -9.60 11.15 -4.68
N THR A 450 -8.43 11.33 -5.29
CA THR A 450 -7.65 12.57 -5.20
C THR A 450 -6.73 12.75 -6.41
N LEU A 451 -6.29 13.98 -6.65
CA LEU A 451 -5.35 14.36 -7.70
C LEU A 451 -4.01 14.76 -7.09
N GLN A 452 -2.91 14.28 -7.68
CA GLN A 452 -1.57 14.72 -7.32
C GLN A 452 -0.80 15.13 -8.58
N TYR A 453 -0.44 16.42 -8.68
CA TYR A 453 0.44 16.94 -9.71
C TYR A 453 1.88 16.97 -9.21
N SER A 454 2.82 16.71 -10.12
CA SER A 454 4.21 17.07 -9.98
C SER A 454 4.76 17.59 -11.30
N PHE A 455 4.60 16.86 -12.41
CA PHE A 455 4.63 17.48 -13.73
C PHE A 455 3.46 18.46 -13.85
N VAL A 456 3.65 19.54 -14.61
CA VAL A 456 2.72 20.67 -14.66
C VAL A 456 2.27 20.98 -16.07
N PRO A 457 1.00 21.38 -16.29
CA PRO A 457 0.48 21.62 -17.63
C PRO A 457 1.13 22.79 -18.37
N TRP A 458 1.63 23.80 -17.64
CA TRP A 458 2.26 24.98 -18.27
C TRP A 458 3.68 24.72 -18.81
N ASP A 459 4.28 23.56 -18.52
CA ASP A 459 5.52 23.14 -19.19
C ASP A 459 5.27 22.65 -20.63
N TYR A 460 4.01 22.47 -21.04
CA TYR A 460 3.63 22.08 -22.41
C TYR A 460 3.15 23.28 -23.22
N ASP A 461 1.89 23.66 -23.08
CA ASP A 461 1.27 24.76 -23.83
C ASP A 461 -0.07 25.20 -23.20
N GLN A 462 -0.71 26.21 -23.79
CA GLN A 462 -1.99 26.73 -23.33
C GLN A 462 -3.13 25.71 -23.44
N GLU A 463 -3.12 24.85 -24.43
CA GLU A 463 -4.12 23.79 -24.60
C GLU A 463 -4.05 22.79 -23.42
N ALA A 464 -2.84 22.38 -23.01
CA ALA A 464 -2.66 21.53 -21.85
C ALA A 464 -3.15 22.19 -20.55
N ILE A 465 -2.88 23.50 -20.37
CA ILE A 465 -3.39 24.27 -19.24
C ILE A 465 -4.93 24.24 -19.22
N ASP A 466 -5.57 24.54 -20.34
CA ASP A 466 -7.03 24.63 -20.45
C ASP A 466 -7.70 23.27 -20.19
N ILE A 467 -7.15 22.19 -20.75
CA ILE A 467 -7.62 20.82 -20.53
C ILE A 467 -7.47 20.44 -19.03
N CYS A 468 -6.31 20.70 -18.45
CA CYS A 468 -6.06 20.36 -17.06
C CYS A 468 -6.92 21.17 -16.10
N LYS A 469 -7.19 22.43 -16.37
CA LYS A 469 -8.15 23.24 -15.62
C LYS A 469 -9.55 22.65 -15.66
N HIS A 470 -9.99 22.24 -16.85
CA HIS A 470 -11.32 21.62 -17.01
C HIS A 470 -11.46 20.35 -16.16
N TYR A 471 -10.52 19.42 -16.26
CA TYR A 471 -10.60 18.15 -15.51
C TYR A 471 -10.33 18.32 -14.02
N THR A 472 -9.48 19.26 -13.61
CA THR A 472 -9.29 19.60 -12.19
C THR A 472 -10.58 20.17 -11.59
N GLN A 473 -11.28 21.04 -12.33
CA GLN A 473 -12.56 21.57 -11.90
C GLN A 473 -13.64 20.47 -11.87
N LEU A 474 -13.69 19.62 -12.90
CA LEU A 474 -14.62 18.49 -12.93
C LEU A 474 -14.43 17.58 -11.70
N HIS A 475 -13.19 17.25 -11.34
CA HIS A 475 -12.89 16.51 -10.13
C HIS A 475 -13.42 17.22 -8.87
N ALA A 476 -13.18 18.53 -8.75
CA ALA A 476 -13.65 19.34 -7.64
C ALA A 476 -15.18 19.37 -7.55
N ASP A 477 -15.87 19.44 -8.68
CA ASP A 477 -17.33 19.44 -8.76
C ASP A 477 -17.95 18.12 -8.26
N PHE A 478 -17.20 17.01 -8.36
CA PHE A 478 -17.60 15.67 -7.86
C PHE A 478 -17.02 15.31 -6.48
N ALA A 479 -16.41 16.28 -5.79
CA ALA A 479 -15.79 16.00 -4.49
C ALA A 479 -16.79 15.51 -3.42
N ASP A 480 -18.01 15.99 -3.45
CA ASP A 480 -19.06 15.56 -2.53
C ASP A 480 -19.51 14.12 -2.82
N GLU A 481 -19.63 13.73 -4.08
CA GLU A 481 -19.95 12.36 -4.49
C GLU A 481 -18.82 11.38 -4.14
N ILE A 482 -17.56 11.78 -4.34
CA ILE A 482 -16.40 11.00 -3.94
C ILE A 482 -16.39 10.83 -2.41
N THR A 483 -16.65 11.91 -1.67
CA THR A 483 -16.75 11.89 -0.21
C THR A 483 -17.88 10.97 0.25
N ALA A 484 -19.05 11.04 -0.38
CA ALA A 484 -20.17 10.15 -0.08
C ALA A 484 -19.83 8.67 -0.32
N ALA A 485 -19.06 8.36 -1.37
CA ALA A 485 -18.55 7.01 -1.61
C ALA A 485 -17.58 6.55 -0.50
N MET A 486 -16.73 7.45 -0.01
CA MET A 486 -15.86 7.16 1.14
C MET A 486 -16.65 6.95 2.42
N GLU A 487 -17.68 7.75 2.67
CA GLU A 487 -18.60 7.57 3.81
C GLU A 487 -19.33 6.22 3.75
N ALA A 488 -19.73 5.78 2.57
CA ALA A 488 -20.30 4.44 2.37
C ALA A 488 -19.27 3.35 2.70
N SER A 489 -18.02 3.53 2.32
CA SER A 489 -16.92 2.62 2.69
C SER A 489 -16.71 2.57 4.20
N VAL A 490 -16.73 3.69 4.89
CA VAL A 490 -16.69 3.77 6.36
C VAL A 490 -17.88 3.04 7.00
N LYS A 491 -19.06 3.20 6.44
CA LYS A 491 -20.29 2.62 6.99
C LYS A 491 -20.36 1.11 6.83
N ASN A 492 -20.06 0.59 5.64
CA ASN A 492 -20.33 -0.81 5.28
C ASN A 492 -19.21 -1.49 4.47
N GLY A 493 -18.07 -0.83 4.25
CA GLY A 493 -16.95 -1.39 3.51
C GLY A 493 -17.13 -1.46 1.99
N THR A 494 -18.13 -0.80 1.42
CA THR A 494 -18.29 -0.73 -0.03
C THR A 494 -17.04 -0.12 -0.67
N PRO A 495 -16.47 -0.69 -1.73
CA PRO A 495 -15.36 -0.08 -2.45
C PRO A 495 -15.71 1.34 -2.92
N VAL A 496 -14.77 2.29 -2.76
CA VAL A 496 -14.97 3.67 -3.25
C VAL A 496 -14.97 3.70 -4.77
N ASN A 497 -14.05 2.94 -5.37
CA ASN A 497 -13.99 2.71 -6.81
C ASN A 497 -14.23 1.21 -7.06
N PRO A 498 -15.51 0.78 -7.19
CA PRO A 498 -15.84 -0.62 -7.36
C PRO A 498 -15.54 -1.07 -8.80
N PRO A 499 -15.23 -2.37 -9.00
CA PRO A 499 -15.20 -2.93 -10.35
C PRO A 499 -16.61 -2.90 -10.97
N ILE A 500 -16.66 -2.88 -12.30
CA ILE A 500 -17.96 -2.78 -13.02
C ILE A 500 -18.94 -3.91 -12.65
N TRP A 501 -18.45 -5.09 -12.33
CA TRP A 501 -19.30 -6.21 -11.90
C TRP A 501 -19.96 -5.98 -10.52
N TRP A 502 -19.59 -4.93 -9.79
CA TRP A 502 -20.28 -4.54 -8.56
C TRP A 502 -21.74 -4.14 -8.82
N LEU A 503 -22.03 -3.63 -10.02
CA LEU A 503 -23.37 -3.27 -10.46
C LEU A 503 -24.20 -4.51 -10.82
N ASP A 504 -23.59 -5.48 -11.50
CA ASP A 504 -24.18 -6.79 -11.79
C ASP A 504 -23.12 -7.90 -11.62
N PRO A 505 -23.08 -8.55 -10.45
CA PRO A 505 -22.04 -9.52 -10.13
C PRO A 505 -22.20 -10.87 -10.86
N ASN A 506 -23.25 -11.03 -11.68
CA ASN A 506 -23.50 -12.21 -12.47
C ASN A 506 -23.27 -11.99 -13.99
N ASP A 507 -22.94 -10.77 -14.39
CA ASP A 507 -22.61 -10.47 -15.80
C ASP A 507 -21.20 -10.94 -16.13
N GLU A 508 -21.11 -11.98 -17.00
CA GLU A 508 -19.84 -12.61 -17.39
C GLU A 508 -18.89 -11.63 -18.10
N VAL A 509 -19.43 -10.64 -18.83
CA VAL A 509 -18.62 -9.63 -19.52
C VAL A 509 -18.03 -8.66 -18.48
N ALA A 510 -18.85 -8.18 -17.55
CA ALA A 510 -18.40 -7.30 -16.47
C ALA A 510 -17.33 -7.95 -15.61
N LEU A 511 -17.47 -9.23 -15.28
CA LEU A 511 -16.49 -10.01 -14.50
C LEU A 511 -15.14 -10.16 -15.23
N ALA A 512 -15.13 -10.20 -16.56
CA ALA A 512 -13.93 -10.42 -17.36
C ALA A 512 -13.26 -9.11 -17.84
N VAL A 513 -13.87 -7.94 -17.65
CA VAL A 513 -13.31 -6.65 -18.06
C VAL A 513 -11.99 -6.37 -17.36
N TRP A 514 -10.97 -6.07 -18.13
CA TRP A 514 -9.60 -5.92 -17.69
C TRP A 514 -8.95 -4.58 -18.06
N ASP A 515 -9.58 -3.81 -18.93
CA ASP A 515 -9.12 -2.49 -19.34
C ASP A 515 -9.97 -1.37 -18.72
N GLY A 516 -9.39 -0.21 -18.60
CA GLY A 516 -10.05 0.97 -18.04
C GLY A 516 -11.15 1.58 -18.90
N THR A 517 -11.63 0.89 -19.94
CA THR A 517 -12.65 1.41 -20.84
C THR A 517 -14.04 1.44 -20.25
N VAL A 518 -14.22 0.82 -19.05
CA VAL A 518 -15.52 0.70 -18.39
C VAL A 518 -15.39 1.04 -16.89
N GLN A 519 -15.11 2.29 -16.60
CA GLN A 519 -15.27 2.87 -15.26
C GLN A 519 -16.51 3.76 -15.20
#